data_15a4e83153d28bf25930476f60deca0a
#
_entry.id   15a4e83153d28bf25930476f60deca0a
#
_cell.length_a   1.000
_cell.length_b   1.000
_cell.length_c   1.000
_cell.angle_alpha   90.00
_cell.angle_beta   90.00
_cell.angle_gamma   90.00
#
_symmetry.space_group_name_H-M   'P 1'
#
loop_
_entity.id
_entity.type
_entity.pdbx_description
1 polymer ?
#
loop_
_entity_poly.entity_id
_entity_poly.type
_entity_poly.pdbx_seq_one_letter_code
_entity_poly.pdbx_strand_id
1 'polypeptide(L)'
;MSEKINNMEMPKAYEPSKTEEKYFLLWEQKGLFKGSPSEKRKPYSIVIPPPNVTGILTMGHVLNNTLQDILTRWRRMRGFEACWFPGTDHAGIATEARVERHLRETENLTRETLGREEFIKKVWTWKEL
;
A
#
# COMPACT_ATOMS: atom_id res chain seq x y z
N MET A 1 34.65 2.12 -31.89
CA MET A 1 33.30 1.60 -32.06
C MET A 1 32.33 2.57 -31.35
N SER A 2 31.69 3.45 -32.11
CA SER A 2 30.75 4.43 -31.58
C SER A 2 29.40 3.72 -31.35
N GLU A 3 29.01 3.57 -30.11
CA GLU A 3 27.66 3.12 -29.78
C GLU A 3 26.65 4.10 -30.37
N LYS A 4 25.79 3.60 -31.24
CA LYS A 4 24.63 4.32 -31.74
C LYS A 4 23.74 4.68 -30.54
N ILE A 5 23.75 5.93 -30.12
CA ILE A 5 22.73 6.48 -29.25
C ILE A 5 21.43 6.35 -30.03
N ASN A 6 20.63 5.34 -29.65
CA ASN A 6 19.29 5.16 -30.16
C ASN A 6 18.49 6.37 -29.70
N ASN A 7 18.20 7.29 -30.61
CA ASN A 7 17.30 8.42 -30.38
C ASN A 7 15.89 7.84 -30.12
N MET A 8 15.64 7.37 -28.88
CA MET A 8 14.29 7.06 -28.45
C MET A 8 13.58 8.41 -28.24
N GLU A 9 12.79 8.80 -29.21
CA GLU A 9 11.89 9.94 -29.08
C GLU A 9 10.97 9.70 -27.87
N MET A 10 10.97 10.63 -26.92
CA MET A 10 10.10 10.52 -25.75
C MET A 10 8.64 10.56 -26.21
N PRO A 11 7.77 9.67 -25.71
CA PRO A 11 6.35 9.69 -26.02
C PRO A 11 5.73 11.05 -25.67
N LYS A 12 4.80 11.54 -26.49
CA LYS A 12 4.12 12.82 -26.26
C LYS A 12 3.28 12.84 -24.97
N ALA A 13 2.86 11.68 -24.48
CA ALA A 13 2.06 11.55 -23.27
C ALA A 13 2.58 10.38 -22.40
N TYR A 14 2.44 10.53 -21.09
CA TYR A 14 2.71 9.46 -20.14
C TYR A 14 1.58 8.41 -20.19
N GLU A 15 1.96 7.14 -20.36
CA GLU A 15 1.03 6.01 -20.33
C GLU A 15 1.20 5.21 -19.03
N PRO A 16 0.36 5.42 -18.01
CA PRO A 16 0.51 4.79 -16.69
C PRO A 16 0.56 3.26 -16.77
N SER A 17 -0.39 2.65 -17.46
CA SER A 17 -0.53 1.19 -17.55
C SER A 17 0.70 0.47 -18.10
N LYS A 18 1.47 1.11 -18.98
CA LYS A 18 2.70 0.53 -19.55
C LYS A 18 3.93 0.76 -18.68
N THR A 19 3.87 1.74 -17.82
CA THR A 19 5.04 2.23 -17.08
C THR A 19 5.03 1.80 -15.63
N GLU A 20 3.91 1.93 -14.95
CA GLU A 20 3.82 1.76 -13.50
C GLU A 20 4.05 0.32 -13.08
N GLU A 21 3.37 -0.64 -13.70
CA GLU A 21 3.55 -2.06 -13.39
C GLU A 21 5.01 -2.52 -13.59
N LYS A 22 5.62 -2.12 -14.71
CA LYS A 22 7.03 -2.45 -15.02
C LYS A 22 7.99 -1.96 -13.94
N TYR A 23 7.84 -0.69 -13.51
CA TYR A 23 8.73 -0.12 -12.51
C TYR A 23 8.43 -0.62 -11.11
N PHE A 24 7.16 -0.88 -10.78
CA PHE A 24 6.79 -1.49 -9.52
C PHE A 24 7.44 -2.87 -9.35
N LEU A 25 7.31 -3.75 -10.33
CA LEU A 25 7.94 -5.07 -10.32
C LEU A 25 9.48 -4.98 -10.21
N LEU A 26 10.08 -4.03 -10.92
CA LEU A 26 11.52 -3.80 -10.82
C LEU A 26 11.95 -3.37 -9.41
N TRP A 27 11.21 -2.51 -8.78
CA TRP A 27 11.50 -2.04 -7.42
C TRP A 27 11.33 -3.15 -6.39
N GLU A 28 10.30 -3.97 -6.55
CA GLU A 28 10.07 -5.14 -5.70
C GLU A 28 11.18 -6.17 -5.83
N GLN A 29 11.54 -6.56 -7.06
CA GLN A 29 12.63 -7.48 -7.34
C GLN A 29 13.98 -7.01 -6.79
N LYS A 30 14.25 -5.72 -6.84
CA LYS A 30 15.46 -5.11 -6.28
C LYS A 30 15.38 -4.86 -4.78
N GLY A 31 14.26 -5.16 -4.13
CA GLY A 31 14.05 -4.94 -2.70
C GLY A 31 14.15 -3.47 -2.26
N LEU A 32 13.81 -2.52 -3.14
CA LEU A 32 14.00 -1.09 -2.88
C LEU A 32 13.05 -0.53 -1.81
N PHE A 33 12.01 -1.27 -1.46
CA PHE A 33 11.08 -0.90 -0.37
C PHE A 33 11.60 -1.32 1.01
N LYS A 34 12.55 -2.25 1.08
CA LYS A 34 13.10 -2.74 2.34
C LYS A 34 14.08 -1.73 2.92
N GLY A 35 13.95 -1.46 4.22
CA GLY A 35 14.99 -0.82 4.99
C GLY A 35 16.09 -1.81 5.32
N SER A 36 17.35 -1.40 5.21
CA SER A 36 18.49 -2.20 5.61
C SER A 36 19.26 -1.47 6.69
N PRO A 37 19.33 -1.99 7.93
CA PRO A 37 20.10 -1.36 8.98
C PRO A 37 21.55 -1.17 8.50
N SER A 38 22.00 0.07 8.52
CA SER A 38 23.35 0.43 8.08
C SER A 38 23.94 1.47 9.01
N GLU A 39 25.11 1.21 9.56
CA GLU A 39 25.86 2.18 10.33
C GLU A 39 26.42 3.32 9.46
N LYS A 40 26.46 3.12 8.13
CA LYS A 40 27.03 4.08 7.18
C LYS A 40 26.04 5.14 6.70
N ARG A 41 24.74 4.88 6.81
CA ARG A 41 23.68 5.77 6.32
C ARG A 41 22.82 6.25 7.46
N LYS A 42 22.52 7.54 7.47
CA LYS A 42 21.61 8.11 8.46
C LYS A 42 20.20 7.55 8.26
N PRO A 43 19.55 6.99 9.29
CA PRO A 43 18.22 6.42 9.15
C PRO A 43 17.17 7.52 8.98
N TYR A 44 16.12 7.18 8.22
CA TYR A 44 14.91 7.97 8.08
C TYR A 44 13.71 7.04 7.92
N SER A 45 12.76 7.09 8.82
CA SER A 45 11.59 6.20 8.80
C SER A 45 10.30 6.98 8.96
N ILE A 46 9.29 6.59 8.20
CA ILE A 46 7.91 7.05 8.36
C ILE A 46 7.03 5.83 8.56
N VAL A 47 6.15 5.87 9.56
CA VAL A 47 5.08 4.91 9.74
C VAL A 47 3.81 5.54 9.20
N ILE A 48 3.11 4.86 8.30
CA ILE A 48 1.84 5.32 7.75
C ILE A 48 0.81 5.42 8.88
N PRO A 49 -0.02 6.47 8.97
CA PRO A 49 -1.26 6.39 9.72
C PRO A 49 -2.14 5.31 9.08
N PRO A 50 -2.37 4.17 9.76
CA PRO A 50 -2.97 3.03 9.09
C PRO A 50 -4.44 3.30 8.79
N PRO A 51 -4.90 3.14 7.54
CA PRO A 51 -6.32 3.26 7.23
C PRO A 51 -7.12 2.10 7.82
N ASN A 52 -8.35 2.39 8.25
CA ASN A 52 -9.29 1.37 8.70
C ASN A 52 -9.70 0.45 7.53
N VAL A 53 -9.85 -0.85 7.80
CA VAL A 53 -10.29 -1.86 6.82
C VAL A 53 -11.81 -1.82 6.66
N THR A 54 -12.37 -0.64 6.33
CA THR A 54 -13.83 -0.42 6.26
C THR A 54 -14.35 -0.17 4.85
N GLY A 55 -13.47 -0.07 3.88
CA GLY A 55 -13.85 0.18 2.49
C GLY A 55 -12.73 0.76 1.64
N ILE A 56 -13.11 1.33 0.49
CA ILE A 56 -12.18 1.90 -0.48
C ILE A 56 -11.47 3.14 0.09
N LEU A 57 -10.18 3.27 -0.21
CA LEU A 57 -9.39 4.43 0.17
C LEU A 57 -9.93 5.72 -0.47
N THR A 58 -10.00 6.77 0.32
CA THR A 58 -10.48 8.09 -0.13
C THR A 58 -9.34 8.96 -0.65
N MET A 59 -9.67 10.07 -1.31
CA MET A 59 -8.68 11.08 -1.73
C MET A 59 -7.84 11.62 -0.57
N GLY A 60 -8.39 11.65 0.65
CA GLY A 60 -7.62 12.02 1.85
C GLY A 60 -6.49 11.04 2.15
N HIS A 61 -6.73 9.75 2.00
CA HIS A 61 -5.69 8.73 2.12
C HIS A 61 -4.63 8.86 1.02
N VAL A 62 -5.05 9.10 -0.22
CA VAL A 62 -4.13 9.30 -1.35
C VAL A 62 -3.22 10.51 -1.09
N LEU A 63 -3.77 11.64 -0.68
CA LEU A 63 -2.99 12.84 -0.37
C LEU A 63 -1.97 12.59 0.76
N ASN A 64 -2.42 11.98 1.86
CA ASN A 64 -1.54 11.66 2.99
C ASN A 64 -0.39 10.73 2.59
N ASN A 65 -0.70 9.67 1.85
CA ASN A 65 0.29 8.71 1.39
C ASN A 65 1.27 9.33 0.38
N THR A 66 0.78 10.17 -0.52
CA THR A 66 1.62 10.87 -1.51
C THR A 66 2.65 11.77 -0.84
N LEU A 67 2.26 12.53 0.20
CA LEU A 67 3.20 13.37 0.94
C LEU A 67 4.31 12.56 1.60
N GLN A 68 3.97 11.43 2.21
CA GLN A 68 4.94 10.53 2.86
C GLN A 68 5.85 9.84 1.84
N ASP A 69 5.32 9.41 0.70
CA ASP A 69 6.08 8.82 -0.40
C ASP A 69 7.11 9.82 -0.96
N ILE A 70 6.70 11.06 -1.22
CA ILE A 70 7.59 12.13 -1.68
C ILE A 70 8.74 12.35 -0.69
N LEU A 71 8.45 12.46 0.60
CA LEU A 71 9.46 12.66 1.63
C LEU A 71 10.44 11.49 1.71
N THR A 72 9.92 10.26 1.64
CA THR A 72 10.73 9.03 1.68
C THR A 72 11.65 8.94 0.47
N ARG A 73 11.12 9.20 -0.73
CA ARG A 73 11.91 9.22 -1.97
C ARG A 73 12.98 10.31 -1.97
N TRP A 74 12.63 11.51 -1.53
CA TRP A 74 13.57 12.61 -1.41
C TRP A 74 14.71 12.28 -0.45
N ARG A 75 14.42 11.72 0.73
CA ARG A 75 15.45 11.30 1.69
C ARG A 75 16.34 10.20 1.10
N ARG A 76 15.78 9.24 0.40
CA ARG A 76 16.52 8.17 -0.26
C ARG A 76 17.49 8.72 -1.30
N MET A 77 17.06 9.66 -2.14
CA MET A 77 17.92 10.35 -3.11
C MET A 77 19.05 11.14 -2.46
N ARG A 78 18.86 11.61 -1.23
CA ARG A 78 19.90 12.29 -0.43
C ARG A 78 20.83 11.31 0.32
N GLY A 79 20.76 10.04 0.06
CA GLY A 79 21.65 9.02 0.62
C GLY A 79 21.27 8.53 2.03
N PHE A 80 20.08 8.86 2.53
CA PHE A 80 19.57 8.29 3.77
C PHE A 80 19.13 6.82 3.57
N GLU A 81 19.22 6.04 4.65
CA GLU A 81 18.55 4.74 4.72
C GLU A 81 17.07 4.98 5.03
N ALA A 82 16.28 5.11 3.96
CA ALA A 82 14.89 5.51 4.06
C ALA A 82 13.95 4.31 3.98
N CYS A 83 13.11 4.14 5.00
CA CYS A 83 12.10 3.10 5.07
C CYS A 83 10.73 3.72 5.37
N TRP A 84 9.73 3.34 4.56
CA TRP A 84 8.33 3.66 4.79
C TRP A 84 7.59 2.39 5.19
N PHE A 85 6.93 2.40 6.35
CA PHE A 85 6.22 1.25 6.90
C PHE A 85 4.72 1.40 6.61
N PRO A 86 4.18 0.67 5.63
CA PRO A 86 2.75 0.60 5.39
C PRO A 86 2.06 -0.30 6.43
N GLY A 87 0.77 -0.13 6.59
CA GLY A 87 -0.07 -0.96 7.45
C GLY A 87 -1.53 -0.61 7.34
N THR A 88 -2.37 -1.43 7.95
CA THR A 88 -3.81 -1.21 8.05
C THR A 88 -4.24 -1.28 9.51
N ASP A 89 -5.26 -0.51 9.87
CA ASP A 89 -5.88 -0.58 11.20
C ASP A 89 -7.06 -1.55 11.18
N HIS A 90 -6.95 -2.57 11.99
CA HIS A 90 -8.00 -3.54 12.22
C HIS A 90 -8.96 -3.12 13.37
N ALA A 91 -9.26 -1.84 13.49
CA ALA A 91 -10.19 -1.29 14.49
C ALA A 91 -11.46 -2.17 14.55
N GLY A 92 -11.53 -3.04 15.58
CA GLY A 92 -12.46 -4.15 15.66
C GLY A 92 -13.92 -3.71 15.45
N ILE A 93 -14.38 -2.70 16.19
CA ILE A 93 -15.78 -2.25 16.14
C ILE A 93 -16.21 -1.81 14.73
N ALA A 94 -15.40 -0.98 14.06
CA ALA A 94 -15.76 -0.45 12.75
C ALA A 94 -15.72 -1.54 11.67
N THR A 95 -14.72 -2.39 11.69
CA THR A 95 -14.57 -3.51 10.74
C THR A 95 -15.66 -4.56 10.96
N GLU A 96 -15.91 -4.97 12.20
CA GLU A 96 -16.98 -5.92 12.53
C GLU A 96 -18.35 -5.41 12.09
N ALA A 97 -18.68 -4.16 12.38
CA ALA A 97 -19.96 -3.55 11.96
C ALA A 97 -20.09 -3.51 10.43
N ARG A 98 -19.00 -3.27 9.71
CA ARG A 98 -19.01 -3.25 8.24
C ARG A 98 -19.20 -4.66 7.65
N VAL A 99 -18.49 -5.65 8.18
CA VAL A 99 -18.61 -7.05 7.77
C VAL A 99 -20.01 -7.58 8.08
N GLU A 100 -20.54 -7.30 9.27
CA GLU A 100 -21.89 -7.72 9.65
C GLU A 100 -22.96 -7.13 8.71
N ARG A 101 -22.83 -5.84 8.37
CA ARG A 101 -23.73 -5.22 7.39
C ARG A 101 -23.65 -5.91 6.04
N HIS A 102 -22.44 -6.15 5.53
CA HIS A 102 -22.23 -6.84 4.27
C HIS A 102 -22.84 -8.24 4.26
N LEU A 103 -22.59 -9.03 5.29
CA LEU A 103 -23.16 -10.38 5.42
C LEU A 103 -24.69 -10.37 5.49
N ARG A 104 -25.28 -9.39 6.15
CA ARG A 104 -26.73 -9.22 6.20
C ARG A 104 -27.31 -8.88 4.84
N GLU A 105 -26.66 -8.00 4.08
CA GLU A 105 -27.10 -7.56 2.77
C GLU A 105 -26.92 -8.61 1.67
N THR A 106 -25.86 -9.41 1.73
CA THR A 106 -25.48 -10.36 0.66
C THR A 106 -25.86 -11.80 0.94
N GLU A 107 -25.74 -12.23 2.18
CA GLU A 107 -25.94 -13.65 2.58
C GLU A 107 -27.11 -13.82 3.56
N ASN A 108 -27.76 -12.76 3.98
CA ASN A 108 -28.81 -12.75 5.04
C ASN A 108 -28.35 -13.44 6.35
N LEU A 109 -27.05 -13.28 6.68
CA LEU A 109 -26.43 -13.85 7.86
C LEU A 109 -26.17 -12.76 8.89
N THR A 110 -26.26 -13.13 10.18
CA THR A 110 -25.90 -12.27 11.30
C THR A 110 -24.76 -12.90 12.10
N ARG A 111 -24.12 -12.09 12.94
CA ARG A 111 -23.08 -12.54 13.88
C ARG A 111 -23.56 -13.67 14.80
N GLU A 112 -24.83 -13.57 15.25
CA GLU A 112 -25.45 -14.56 16.12
C GLU A 112 -25.69 -15.90 15.39
N THR A 113 -26.11 -15.86 14.11
CA THR A 113 -26.38 -17.08 13.32
C THR A 113 -25.10 -17.80 12.93
N LEU A 114 -24.02 -17.07 12.70
CA LEU A 114 -22.71 -17.65 12.34
C LEU A 114 -21.95 -18.18 13.57
N GLY A 115 -22.12 -17.55 14.71
CA GLY A 115 -21.27 -17.77 15.87
C GLY A 115 -19.88 -17.13 15.71
N ARG A 116 -19.14 -17.06 16.81
CA ARG A 116 -17.89 -16.30 16.92
C ARG A 116 -16.81 -16.76 15.90
N GLU A 117 -16.59 -18.04 15.78
CA GLU A 117 -15.48 -18.59 14.99
C GLU A 117 -15.66 -18.33 13.49
N GLU A 118 -16.85 -18.59 12.97
CA GLU A 118 -17.14 -18.37 11.55
C GLU A 118 -17.21 -16.88 11.22
N PHE A 119 -17.72 -16.06 12.13
CA PHE A 119 -17.70 -14.60 11.95
C PHE A 119 -16.27 -14.06 11.86
N ILE A 120 -15.35 -14.51 12.71
CA ILE A 120 -13.93 -14.11 12.65
C ILE A 120 -13.31 -14.50 11.31
N LYS A 121 -13.60 -15.70 10.78
CA LYS A 121 -13.12 -16.09 9.45
C LYS A 121 -13.60 -15.14 8.35
N LYS A 122 -14.88 -14.74 8.39
CA LYS A 122 -15.44 -13.75 7.46
C LYS A 122 -14.76 -12.38 7.59
N VAL A 123 -14.42 -11.95 8.80
CA VAL A 123 -13.66 -10.70 9.03
C VAL A 123 -12.26 -10.77 8.41
N TRP A 124 -11.56 -11.89 8.54
CA TRP A 124 -10.26 -12.08 7.89
C TRP A 124 -10.35 -12.09 6.35
N THR A 125 -11.35 -12.78 5.80
CA THR A 125 -11.60 -12.75 4.35
C THR A 125 -11.88 -11.34 3.83
N TRP A 126 -12.65 -10.55 4.59
CA TRP A 126 -12.94 -9.15 4.27
C TRP A 126 -11.68 -8.29 4.16
N LYS A 127 -10.68 -8.56 4.98
CA LYS A 127 -9.41 -7.84 4.95
C LYS A 127 -8.63 -8.06 3.64
N GLU A 128 -8.79 -9.21 3.02
CA GLU A 128 -8.05 -9.61 1.81
C GLU A 128 -8.71 -9.10 0.52
N LEU A 129 -9.93 -8.54 0.60
CA LEU A 129 -10.64 -7.90 -0.49
C LEU A 129 -10.20 -6.44 -0.66
#